data_d13a926b0af679914a50f3dfdfa37b33
#
_entry.id   d13a926b0af679914a50f3dfdfa37b33
#
_cell.length_a   1.000
_cell.length_b   1.000
_cell.length_c   1.000
_cell.angle_alpha   90.00
_cell.angle_beta   90.00
_cell.angle_gamma   90.00
#
_symmetry.space_group_name_H-M   'P 1'
#
loop_
_entity.id
_entity.type
_entity.pdbx_description
1 polymer ?
#
loop_
_entity_poly.entity_id
_entity_poly.type
_entity_poly.pdbx_seq_one_letter_code
_entity_poly.pdbx_strand_id
1 'polypeptide(L)'
;MKPLGWHLRHVHELLESSMGRVLDTESLTRRHWQVLNTIALGARTPEDVDAVMAPFVTAEGSMTPKIADLRERGWLAENGELTHAGRATHARVEERIKAFRAAAMDGISDDDYRAMIRSLERCAANLEAA
;
A
#
# COMPACT_ATOMS: atom_id res chain seq x y z
N MET A 1 -21.41 5.92 -23.00
CA MET A 1 -20.13 5.86 -22.26
C MET A 1 -20.30 6.52 -20.89
N LYS A 2 -19.79 5.91 -19.85
CA LYS A 2 -19.79 6.49 -18.50
C LYS A 2 -18.77 7.64 -18.41
N PRO A 3 -19.02 8.67 -17.57
CA PRO A 3 -18.10 9.78 -17.42
C PRO A 3 -16.80 9.35 -16.71
N LEU A 4 -15.75 10.16 -16.84
CA LEU A 4 -14.43 9.92 -16.25
C LEU A 4 -14.51 9.59 -14.76
N GLY A 5 -15.26 10.38 -13.99
CA GLY A 5 -15.37 10.20 -12.54
C GLY A 5 -15.93 8.83 -12.15
N TRP A 6 -16.87 8.30 -12.94
CA TRP A 6 -17.40 6.96 -12.71
C TRP A 6 -16.30 5.90 -12.84
N HIS A 7 -15.51 5.99 -13.92
CA HIS A 7 -14.42 5.02 -14.15
C HIS A 7 -13.34 5.10 -13.06
N LEU A 8 -12.97 6.31 -12.66
CA LEU A 8 -11.96 6.50 -11.62
C LEU A 8 -12.41 5.85 -10.30
N ARG A 9 -13.66 6.10 -9.90
CA ARG A 9 -14.21 5.51 -8.67
C ARG A 9 -14.30 3.99 -8.78
N HIS A 10 -14.83 3.50 -9.90
CA HIS A 10 -15.02 2.06 -10.10
C HIS A 10 -13.69 1.30 -10.05
N VAL A 11 -12.68 1.78 -10.78
CA VAL A 11 -11.34 1.17 -10.78
C VAL A 11 -10.72 1.25 -9.40
N HIS A 12 -10.83 2.40 -8.73
CA HIS A 12 -10.31 2.57 -7.36
C HIS A 12 -10.93 1.53 -6.41
N GLU A 13 -12.25 1.37 -6.44
CA GLU A 13 -12.95 0.40 -5.60
C GLU A 13 -12.50 -1.04 -5.87
N LEU A 14 -12.30 -1.39 -7.15
CA LEU A 14 -11.82 -2.72 -7.52
C LEU A 14 -10.37 -2.96 -7.06
N LEU A 15 -9.50 -1.96 -7.18
CA LEU A 15 -8.12 -2.05 -6.69
C LEU A 15 -8.10 -2.22 -5.16
N GLU A 16 -8.90 -1.46 -4.44
CA GLU A 16 -9.00 -1.56 -2.98
C GLU A 16 -9.54 -2.93 -2.55
N SER A 17 -10.56 -3.45 -3.24
CA SER A 17 -11.09 -4.79 -2.95
C SER A 17 -10.04 -5.88 -3.21
N SER A 18 -9.28 -5.76 -4.28
CA SER A 18 -8.21 -6.72 -4.61
C SER A 18 -7.11 -6.69 -3.57
N MET A 19 -6.69 -5.48 -3.15
CA MET A 19 -5.71 -5.31 -2.08
C MET A 19 -6.23 -5.94 -0.77
N GLY A 20 -7.48 -5.68 -0.42
CA GLY A 20 -8.10 -6.24 0.78
C GLY A 20 -8.07 -7.77 0.79
N ARG A 21 -8.40 -8.41 -0.34
CA ARG A 21 -8.34 -9.88 -0.45
C ARG A 21 -6.93 -10.41 -0.24
N VAL A 22 -5.93 -9.75 -0.81
CA VAL A 22 -4.52 -10.14 -0.61
C VAL A 22 -4.14 -10.04 0.87
N LEU A 23 -4.46 -8.92 1.51
CA LEU A 23 -4.11 -8.67 2.90
C LEU A 23 -4.84 -9.60 3.86
N ASP A 24 -6.08 -9.95 3.55
CA ASP A 24 -6.89 -10.89 4.36
C ASP A 24 -6.25 -12.28 4.44
N THR A 25 -5.47 -12.69 3.44
CA THR A 25 -4.77 -13.99 3.49
C THR A 25 -3.79 -14.09 4.64
N GLU A 26 -3.29 -12.95 5.14
CA GLU A 26 -2.36 -12.90 6.26
C GLU A 26 -2.95 -12.14 7.47
N SER A 27 -4.27 -11.92 7.46
CA SER A 27 -4.97 -11.18 8.52
C SER A 27 -4.39 -9.79 8.78
N LEU A 28 -4.02 -9.09 7.70
CA LEU A 28 -3.48 -7.75 7.75
C LEU A 28 -4.52 -6.71 7.33
N THR A 29 -4.54 -5.57 8.02
CA THR A 29 -5.21 -4.38 7.52
C THR A 29 -4.27 -3.62 6.60
N ARG A 30 -4.80 -2.62 5.88
CA ARG A 30 -4.00 -1.74 5.04
C ARG A 30 -2.87 -1.07 5.83
N ARG A 31 -3.18 -0.58 7.04
CA ARG A 31 -2.19 0.09 7.89
C ARG A 31 -1.12 -0.85 8.40
N HIS A 32 -1.49 -2.07 8.80
CA HIS A 32 -0.50 -3.08 9.20
C HIS A 32 0.48 -3.38 8.07
N TRP A 33 -0.04 -3.54 6.85
CA TRP A 33 0.81 -3.78 5.68
C TRP A 33 1.76 -2.62 5.41
N GLN A 34 1.27 -1.38 5.47
CA GLN A 34 2.08 -0.20 5.25
C GLN A 34 3.19 -0.07 6.30
N VAL A 35 2.89 -0.37 7.56
CA VAL A 35 3.89 -0.40 8.64
C VAL A 35 4.92 -1.49 8.38
N LEU A 36 4.48 -2.69 8.07
CA LEU A 36 5.37 -3.82 7.77
C LEU A 36 6.32 -3.48 6.61
N ASN A 37 5.77 -2.92 5.55
CA ASN A 37 6.54 -2.53 4.37
C ASN A 37 7.54 -1.41 4.69
N THR A 38 7.15 -0.43 5.51
CA THR A 38 8.02 0.65 5.95
C THR A 38 9.23 0.11 6.71
N ILE A 39 9.00 -0.88 7.58
CA ILE A 39 10.08 -1.55 8.32
C ILE A 39 10.95 -2.37 7.36
N ALA A 40 10.34 -3.07 6.41
CA ALA A 40 11.09 -3.82 5.39
C ALA A 40 12.01 -2.90 4.57
N LEU A 41 11.62 -1.65 4.38
CA LEU A 41 12.39 -0.64 3.64
C LEU A 41 13.45 0.08 4.49
N GLY A 42 13.55 -0.21 5.78
CA GLY A 42 14.65 0.27 6.60
C GLY A 42 14.30 0.99 7.90
N ALA A 43 13.04 1.33 8.15
CA ALA A 43 12.66 1.94 9.42
C ALA A 43 12.96 1.00 10.58
N ARG A 44 13.50 1.51 11.69
CA ARG A 44 13.92 0.68 12.81
C ARG A 44 13.27 1.06 14.14
N THR A 45 12.79 2.28 14.27
CA THR A 45 12.18 2.79 15.50
C THR A 45 10.73 3.20 15.23
N PRO A 46 9.87 3.25 16.28
CA PRO A 46 8.52 3.79 16.12
C PRO A 46 8.51 5.20 15.53
N GLU A 47 9.50 6.02 15.89
CA GLU A 47 9.64 7.38 15.37
C GLU A 47 9.94 7.38 13.88
N ASP A 48 10.76 6.47 13.39
CA ASP A 48 11.04 6.31 11.95
C ASP A 48 9.77 5.96 11.19
N VAL A 49 8.99 5.01 11.71
CA VAL A 49 7.74 4.57 11.11
C VAL A 49 6.74 5.72 11.06
N ASP A 50 6.55 6.41 12.18
CA ASP A 50 5.63 7.54 12.27
C ASP A 50 6.02 8.67 11.32
N ALA A 51 7.33 8.92 11.13
CA ALA A 51 7.80 9.93 10.19
C ALA A 51 7.43 9.59 8.75
N VAL A 52 7.62 8.34 8.33
CA VAL A 52 7.26 7.89 6.98
C VAL A 52 5.75 7.94 6.78
N MET A 53 4.98 7.62 7.81
CA MET A 53 3.52 7.54 7.74
C MET A 53 2.82 8.79 8.28
N ALA A 54 3.50 9.93 8.28
CA ALA A 54 3.01 11.17 8.88
C ALA A 54 1.57 11.56 8.52
N PRO A 55 1.10 11.47 7.25
CA PRO A 55 -0.28 11.80 6.92
C PRO A 55 -1.30 10.92 7.64
N PHE A 56 -0.97 9.65 7.84
CA PHE A 56 -1.85 8.71 8.56
C PHE A 56 -1.78 8.92 10.06
N VAL A 57 -0.61 9.27 10.57
CA VAL A 57 -0.41 9.57 12.00
C VAL A 57 -1.24 10.79 12.40
N THR A 58 -1.28 11.82 11.57
CA THR A 58 -2.10 13.02 11.82
C THR A 58 -3.59 12.66 11.96
N ALA A 59 -4.09 11.76 11.12
CA ALA A 59 -5.48 11.37 11.08
C ALA A 59 -5.86 10.30 12.12
N GLU A 60 -4.97 9.36 12.39
CA GLU A 60 -5.27 8.13 13.12
C GLU A 60 -4.44 7.94 14.40
N GLY A 61 -3.43 8.76 14.62
CA GLY A 61 -2.50 8.62 15.73
C GLY A 61 -1.26 7.81 15.36
N SER A 62 -0.36 7.63 16.32
CA SER A 62 0.90 6.88 16.14
C SER A 62 0.66 5.45 15.65
N MET A 63 1.60 4.95 14.87
CA MET A 63 1.61 3.57 14.41
C MET A 63 2.15 2.58 15.46
N THR A 64 2.53 3.06 16.64
CA THR A 64 3.06 2.23 17.73
C THR A 64 2.18 0.99 18.04
N PRO A 65 0.84 1.10 18.13
CA PRO A 65 0.00 -0.08 18.35
C PRO A 65 0.09 -1.12 17.22
N LYS A 66 0.25 -0.66 15.97
CA LYS A 66 0.42 -1.56 14.82
C LYS A 66 1.76 -2.28 14.88
N ILE A 67 2.80 -1.56 15.29
CA ILE A 67 4.14 -2.13 15.50
C ILE A 67 4.08 -3.21 16.59
N ALA A 68 3.40 -2.94 17.69
CA ALA A 68 3.21 -3.89 18.79
C ALA A 68 2.51 -5.16 18.31
N ASP A 69 1.46 -5.03 17.48
CA ASP A 69 0.75 -6.16 16.90
C ASP A 69 1.67 -7.03 16.02
N LEU A 70 2.50 -6.40 15.20
CA LEU A 70 3.45 -7.14 14.35
C LEU A 70 4.49 -7.87 15.18
N ARG A 71 4.95 -7.24 16.26
CA ARG A 71 5.89 -7.86 17.21
C ARG A 71 5.25 -9.06 17.90
N GLU A 72 4.01 -8.93 18.34
CA GLU A 72 3.27 -10.00 18.98
C GLU A 72 3.07 -11.18 18.05
N ARG A 73 2.93 -10.94 16.75
CA ARG A 73 2.85 -11.99 15.73
C ARG A 73 4.20 -12.70 15.49
N GLY A 74 5.28 -12.19 16.07
CA GLY A 74 6.61 -12.77 15.89
C GLY A 74 7.32 -12.30 14.61
N TRP A 75 6.86 -11.20 14.01
CA TRP A 75 7.41 -10.68 12.74
C TRP A 75 8.49 -9.61 12.94
N LEU A 76 8.59 -9.04 14.15
CA LEU A 76 9.59 -8.03 14.49
C LEU A 76 10.47 -8.50 15.63
N ALA A 77 11.78 -8.30 15.47
CA ALA A 77 12.77 -8.50 16.52
C ALA A 77 12.86 -7.25 17.41
N GLU A 78 13.49 -7.38 18.56
CA GLU A 78 13.67 -6.27 19.51
C GLU A 78 14.47 -5.12 18.91
N ASN A 79 15.40 -5.39 17.99
CA ASN A 79 16.22 -4.37 17.32
C ASN A 79 15.44 -3.61 16.22
N GLY A 80 14.17 -3.90 16.03
CA GLY A 80 13.34 -3.22 15.02
C GLY A 80 13.41 -3.82 13.63
N GLU A 81 14.21 -4.87 13.41
CA GLU A 81 14.26 -5.55 12.12
C GLU A 81 13.18 -6.62 12.02
N LEU A 82 12.84 -6.98 10.79
CA LEU A 82 11.96 -8.13 10.55
C LEU A 82 12.66 -9.43 10.98
N THR A 83 11.90 -10.32 11.60
CA THR A 83 12.36 -11.69 11.82
C THR A 83 12.32 -12.46 10.49
N HIS A 84 12.84 -13.70 10.49
CA HIS A 84 12.70 -14.57 9.33
C HIS A 84 11.23 -14.74 8.93
N ALA A 85 10.34 -14.96 9.90
CA ALA A 85 8.90 -15.08 9.66
C ALA A 85 8.31 -13.78 9.09
N GLY A 86 8.74 -12.62 9.61
CA GLY A 86 8.30 -11.32 9.11
C GLY A 86 8.73 -11.07 7.67
N ARG A 87 9.96 -11.41 7.34
CA ARG A 87 10.47 -11.29 5.96
C ARG A 87 9.71 -12.22 5.01
N ALA A 88 9.46 -13.45 5.45
CA ALA A 88 8.72 -14.42 4.63
C ALA A 88 7.29 -13.95 4.36
N THR A 89 6.61 -13.41 5.38
CA THR A 89 5.25 -12.86 5.24
C THR A 89 5.24 -11.66 4.30
N HIS A 90 6.18 -10.73 4.48
CA HIS A 90 6.31 -9.56 3.62
C HIS A 90 6.48 -9.98 2.16
N ALA A 91 7.38 -10.94 1.89
CA ALA A 91 7.64 -11.43 0.54
C ALA A 91 6.40 -12.07 -0.10
N ARG A 92 5.63 -12.87 0.65
CA ARG A 92 4.40 -13.49 0.15
C ARG A 92 3.36 -12.45 -0.23
N VAL A 93 3.14 -11.47 0.62
CA VAL A 93 2.16 -10.41 0.39
C VAL A 93 2.59 -9.56 -0.80
N GLU A 94 3.86 -9.15 -0.85
CA GLU A 94 4.41 -8.35 -1.96
C GLU A 94 4.23 -9.06 -3.30
N GLU A 95 4.51 -10.36 -3.35
CA GLU A 95 4.36 -11.15 -4.57
C GLU A 95 2.90 -11.19 -5.05
N ARG A 96 1.95 -11.35 -4.13
CA ARG A 96 0.52 -11.34 -4.45
C ARG A 96 0.04 -9.97 -4.91
N ILE A 97 0.57 -8.90 -4.32
CA ILE A 97 0.27 -7.53 -4.76
C ILE A 97 0.78 -7.30 -6.18
N LYS A 98 2.00 -7.71 -6.47
CA LYS A 98 2.57 -7.63 -7.83
C LYS A 98 1.72 -8.40 -8.83
N ALA A 99 1.27 -9.59 -8.45
CA ALA A 99 0.45 -10.44 -9.30
C ALA A 99 -0.88 -9.79 -9.67
N PHE A 100 -1.63 -9.24 -8.70
CA PHE A 100 -2.90 -8.61 -9.04
C PHE A 100 -2.71 -7.30 -9.81
N ARG A 101 -1.65 -6.55 -9.54
CA ARG A 101 -1.33 -5.33 -10.31
C ARG A 101 -1.01 -5.66 -11.77
N ALA A 102 -0.23 -6.71 -11.98
CA ALA A 102 0.07 -7.19 -13.34
C ALA A 102 -1.20 -7.64 -14.06
N ALA A 103 -2.06 -8.37 -13.36
CA ALA A 103 -3.35 -8.81 -13.92
C ALA A 103 -4.25 -7.62 -14.29
N ALA A 104 -4.24 -6.57 -13.46
CA ALA A 104 -5.01 -5.35 -13.73
C ALA A 104 -4.52 -4.63 -14.98
N MET A 105 -3.24 -4.76 -15.32
CA MET A 105 -2.62 -4.14 -16.50
C MET A 105 -2.62 -5.04 -17.73
N ASP A 106 -3.18 -6.24 -17.64
CA ASP A 106 -3.24 -7.16 -18.77
C ASP A 106 -3.94 -6.50 -19.97
N GLY A 107 -3.33 -6.56 -21.14
CA GLY A 107 -3.85 -5.94 -22.37
C GLY A 107 -3.56 -4.44 -22.47
N ILE A 108 -2.87 -3.84 -21.49
CA ILE A 108 -2.49 -2.43 -21.50
C ILE A 108 -0.98 -2.34 -21.71
N SER A 109 -0.54 -1.72 -22.81
CA SER A 109 0.88 -1.54 -23.08
C SER A 109 1.52 -0.54 -22.11
N ASP A 110 2.84 -0.58 -21.97
CA ASP A 110 3.57 0.41 -21.17
C ASP A 110 3.33 1.84 -21.67
N ASP A 111 3.24 2.03 -22.98
CA ASP A 111 2.96 3.34 -23.58
C ASP A 111 1.55 3.82 -23.22
N ASP A 112 0.56 2.94 -23.30
CA ASP A 112 -0.82 3.26 -22.92
C ASP A 112 -0.92 3.59 -21.43
N TYR A 113 -0.22 2.83 -20.59
CA TYR A 113 -0.17 3.10 -19.15
C TYR A 113 0.41 4.48 -18.87
N ARG A 114 1.55 4.82 -19.48
CA ARG A 114 2.18 6.13 -19.32
C ARG A 114 1.30 7.26 -19.81
N ALA A 115 0.62 7.06 -20.95
CA ALA A 115 -0.31 8.04 -21.50
C ALA A 115 -1.49 8.28 -20.57
N MET A 116 -2.04 7.21 -19.99
CA MET A 116 -3.13 7.30 -19.01
C MET A 116 -2.70 8.11 -17.79
N ILE A 117 -1.55 7.82 -17.23
CA ILE A 117 -1.04 8.55 -16.05
C ILE A 117 -0.81 10.03 -16.39
N ARG A 118 -0.18 10.33 -17.53
CA ARG A 118 0.03 11.72 -17.96
C ARG A 118 -1.30 12.47 -18.13
N SER A 119 -2.30 11.81 -18.68
CA SER A 119 -3.63 12.42 -18.87
C SER A 119 -4.30 12.72 -17.52
N LEU A 120 -4.18 11.81 -16.56
CA LEU A 120 -4.71 12.02 -15.21
C LEU A 120 -4.00 13.16 -14.49
N GLU A 121 -2.67 13.25 -14.62
CA GLU A 121 -1.89 14.36 -14.05
C GLU A 121 -2.29 15.69 -14.66
N ARG A 122 -2.50 15.75 -15.97
CA ARG A 122 -2.97 16.96 -16.66
C ARG A 122 -4.37 17.35 -16.19
N CYS A 123 -5.25 16.37 -16.06
CA CYS A 123 -6.61 16.60 -15.56
C CYS A 123 -6.57 17.20 -14.16
N ALA A 124 -5.75 16.63 -13.27
CA ALA A 124 -5.58 17.15 -11.92
C ALA A 124 -5.04 18.57 -11.92
N ALA A 125 -4.01 18.85 -12.72
CA ALA A 125 -3.44 20.20 -12.84
C ALA A 125 -4.47 21.22 -13.32
N ASN A 126 -5.30 20.86 -14.31
CA ASN A 126 -6.35 21.72 -14.82
C ASN A 126 -7.38 22.05 -13.74
N LEU A 127 -7.78 21.06 -12.96
CA LEU A 127 -8.76 21.23 -11.89
C LEU A 127 -8.19 22.06 -10.73
N GLU A 128 -6.93 21.88 -10.38
CA GLU A 128 -6.24 22.64 -9.34
C GLU A 128 -6.10 24.12 -9.72
N ALA A 129 -5.98 24.42 -11.01
CA ALA A 129 -5.85 25.78 -11.52
C ALA A 129 -7.22 26.50 -11.69
N ALA A 130 -8.30 25.78 -11.62
CA ALA A 130 -9.65 26.33 -11.83
C ALA A 130 -10.14 27.15 -10.63
#